data_981da44a7bedf28e4ea77e138034f423
#
_entry.id   981da44a7bedf28e4ea77e138034f423
#
_cell.length_a   1.000
_cell.length_b   1.000
_cell.length_c   1.000
_cell.angle_alpha   90.00
_cell.angle_beta   90.00
_cell.angle_gamma   90.00
#
_symmetry.space_group_name_H-M   'P 1'
#
loop_
_entity.id
_entity.type
_entity.pdbx_description
1 polymer ?
#
loop_
_entity_poly.entity_id
_entity_poly.type
_entity_poly.pdbx_seq_one_letter_code
_entity_poly.pdbx_strand_id
1 'polypeptide(L)'
;MRIVQLSFYKYGFMRLLILLLLFFFSCVKADPTEQSIPVAYRITKSITYNNINVDLVIDKPALNEVDVLLVFHGTVMYDNGIMTAANTTLDKFKSILDRTDMMIVSVAYPQENVLFGDNIVQGEAALLWLKNKANQELGITVKKLFLGGHSQGGYMVTRLNTMHQTNGVIANAPGPLNLIYRCQLEENGQIQSSAVCTKLKNVYGTTTSNPNAYFQKSLLNFSNGFKSDILFVQGLNDAPIQLYSWPTFKKEVEICTNCQNSQFVEIVGGEHGSLFESSTAKTEFNKFIKSH
;
A
#
# COMPACT_ATOMS: atom_id res chain seq x y z
N MET A 1 -67.66 59.06 18.79
CA MET A 1 -67.48 59.99 17.66
C MET A 1 -66.01 59.98 17.27
N ARG A 2 -65.66 59.52 16.04
CA ARG A 2 -64.36 59.55 15.35
C ARG A 2 -63.24 58.93 16.14
N ILE A 3 -62.54 57.84 15.64
CA ILE A 3 -61.70 57.77 14.44
C ILE A 3 -61.54 56.29 14.07
N VAL A 4 -62.05 55.86 12.96
CA VAL A 4 -61.65 54.61 12.29
C VAL A 4 -61.57 54.97 10.81
N GLN A 5 -60.40 55.24 10.33
CA GLN A 5 -60.00 55.16 8.93
C GLN A 5 -58.54 55.61 8.80
N LEU A 6 -57.60 54.66 8.66
CA LEU A 6 -56.33 54.81 7.95
C LEU A 6 -55.42 53.64 8.32
N SER A 7 -55.73 52.42 7.82
CA SER A 7 -54.79 51.33 7.93
C SER A 7 -54.84 50.28 6.80
N PHE A 8 -55.49 50.61 5.69
CA PHE A 8 -55.62 49.58 4.61
C PHE A 8 -54.71 49.78 3.40
N TYR A 9 -53.93 50.85 3.30
CA TYR A 9 -53.06 51.09 2.12
C TYR A 9 -51.63 50.70 2.25
N LYS A 10 -51.16 50.39 3.45
CA LYS A 10 -49.72 49.99 3.63
C LYS A 10 -49.41 48.51 3.32
N TYR A 11 -50.39 47.64 3.36
CA TYR A 11 -50.14 46.19 3.14
C TYR A 11 -50.23 45.74 1.69
N GLY A 12 -50.91 46.51 0.84
CA GLY A 12 -51.03 46.18 -0.59
C GLY A 12 -49.74 46.37 -1.38
N PHE A 13 -48.98 47.43 -1.07
CA PHE A 13 -47.74 47.76 -1.77
C PHE A 13 -46.57 46.83 -1.39
N MET A 14 -46.53 46.34 -0.15
CA MET A 14 -45.50 45.44 0.34
C MET A 14 -45.69 44.00 -0.18
N ARG A 15 -46.93 43.57 -0.44
CA ARG A 15 -47.21 42.26 -1.06
C ARG A 15 -46.87 42.24 -2.55
N LEU A 16 -47.00 43.32 -3.26
CA LEU A 16 -46.64 43.43 -4.67
C LEU A 16 -45.11 43.43 -4.86
N LEU A 17 -44.36 44.06 -3.92
CA LEU A 17 -42.89 44.06 -3.97
C LEU A 17 -42.26 42.69 -3.68
N ILE A 18 -42.89 41.90 -2.79
CA ILE A 18 -42.43 40.53 -2.47
C ILE A 18 -42.71 39.54 -3.62
N LEU A 19 -43.81 39.73 -4.35
CA LEU A 19 -44.12 38.92 -5.54
C LEU A 19 -43.20 39.24 -6.73
N LEU A 20 -42.71 40.47 -6.88
CA LEU A 20 -41.73 40.83 -7.92
C LEU A 20 -40.32 40.34 -7.63
N LEU A 21 -39.94 40.19 -6.34
CA LEU A 21 -38.62 39.61 -5.96
C LEU A 21 -38.53 38.11 -6.13
N LEU A 22 -39.67 37.40 -6.20
CA LEU A 22 -39.66 35.94 -6.42
C LEU A 22 -39.50 35.54 -7.90
N PHE A 23 -39.63 36.45 -8.85
CA PHE A 23 -39.45 36.17 -10.27
C PHE A 23 -38.02 36.35 -10.78
N PHE A 24 -37.08 36.87 -9.97
CA PHE A 24 -35.66 37.00 -10.34
C PHE A 24 -34.75 35.83 -9.88
N PHE A 25 -35.32 34.78 -9.26
CA PHE A 25 -34.60 33.52 -9.19
C PHE A 25 -34.68 32.82 -10.55
N SER A 26 -34.14 33.50 -11.56
CA SER A 26 -33.79 32.86 -12.83
C SER A 26 -32.91 31.69 -12.54
N CYS A 27 -33.28 30.50 -13.00
CA CYS A 27 -32.42 29.34 -13.16
C CYS A 27 -31.05 29.82 -13.65
N VAL A 28 -30.09 29.95 -12.74
CA VAL A 28 -28.69 29.80 -13.11
C VAL A 28 -28.60 28.32 -13.52
N LYS A 29 -28.71 28.10 -14.84
CA LYS A 29 -28.25 26.82 -15.38
C LYS A 29 -26.82 26.66 -14.86
N ALA A 30 -26.62 25.71 -13.94
CA ALA A 30 -25.27 25.25 -13.64
C ALA A 30 -24.66 24.94 -15.01
N ASP A 31 -23.63 25.69 -15.38
CA ASP A 31 -22.82 25.33 -16.54
C ASP A 31 -22.49 23.85 -16.37
N PRO A 32 -22.65 23.03 -17.43
CA PRO A 32 -22.21 21.65 -17.35
C PRO A 32 -20.76 21.71 -16.89
N THR A 33 -20.49 21.19 -15.70
CA THR A 33 -19.15 21.09 -15.13
C THR A 33 -18.28 20.54 -16.24
N GLU A 34 -17.37 21.35 -16.75
CA GLU A 34 -16.43 20.97 -17.82
C GLU A 34 -15.71 19.73 -17.29
N GLN A 35 -16.08 18.57 -17.79
CA GLN A 35 -15.45 17.32 -17.37
C GLN A 35 -13.99 17.43 -17.80
N SER A 36 -13.10 17.70 -16.86
CA SER A 36 -11.68 17.78 -17.14
C SER A 36 -11.23 16.47 -17.80
N ILE A 37 -10.66 16.58 -18.98
CA ILE A 37 -10.13 15.41 -19.70
C ILE A 37 -9.06 14.77 -18.78
N PRO A 38 -9.18 13.48 -18.47
CA PRO A 38 -8.18 12.82 -17.62
C PRO A 38 -6.80 12.88 -18.27
N VAL A 39 -5.80 13.28 -17.50
CA VAL A 39 -4.41 13.37 -17.96
C VAL A 39 -3.57 12.33 -17.23
N ALA A 40 -2.65 11.67 -17.96
CA ALA A 40 -1.64 10.82 -17.37
C ALA A 40 -0.54 11.69 -16.73
N TYR A 41 -0.09 11.32 -15.53
CA TYR A 41 0.99 12.04 -14.85
C TYR A 41 1.77 11.12 -13.90
N ARG A 42 3.01 11.54 -13.60
CA ARG A 42 3.79 10.99 -12.50
C ARG A 42 4.16 12.12 -11.55
N ILE A 43 3.85 11.95 -10.27
CA ILE A 43 4.13 12.94 -9.22
C ILE A 43 4.64 12.27 -7.95
N THR A 44 5.34 13.07 -7.14
CA THR A 44 5.54 12.77 -5.71
C THR A 44 4.51 13.55 -4.91
N LYS A 45 3.84 12.89 -3.98
CA LYS A 45 2.83 13.49 -3.11
C LYS A 45 3.09 13.10 -1.66
N SER A 46 3.27 14.07 -0.79
CA SER A 46 3.24 13.85 0.65
C SER A 46 1.79 13.78 1.11
N ILE A 47 1.46 12.76 1.86
CA ILE A 47 0.13 12.57 2.46
C ILE A 47 0.24 12.51 3.98
N THR A 48 -0.85 12.89 4.65
CA THR A 48 -1.04 12.66 6.08
C THR A 48 -2.34 11.88 6.27
N TYR A 49 -2.28 10.73 6.90
CA TYR A 49 -3.44 9.93 7.24
C TYR A 49 -3.32 9.44 8.70
N ASN A 50 -4.33 9.71 9.54
CA ASN A 50 -4.32 9.41 10.97
C ASN A 50 -3.04 9.88 11.69
N ASN A 51 -2.59 11.10 11.40
CA ASN A 51 -1.35 11.72 11.92
C ASN A 51 -0.05 11.01 11.49
N ILE A 52 -0.09 10.11 10.53
CA ILE A 52 1.08 9.48 9.93
C ILE A 52 1.38 10.17 8.59
N ASN A 53 2.59 10.69 8.48
CA ASN A 53 3.10 11.29 7.25
C ASN A 53 3.86 10.24 6.43
N VAL A 54 3.62 10.24 5.12
CA VAL A 54 4.36 9.39 4.19
C VAL A 54 4.37 10.00 2.80
N ASP A 55 5.47 9.84 2.08
CA ASP A 55 5.59 10.25 0.69
C ASP A 55 5.22 9.09 -0.24
N LEU A 56 4.52 9.44 -1.31
CA LEU A 56 4.08 8.53 -2.35
C LEU A 56 4.62 8.97 -3.70
N VAL A 57 5.09 8.02 -4.50
CA VAL A 57 5.30 8.22 -5.93
C VAL A 57 4.09 7.66 -6.65
N ILE A 58 3.36 8.48 -7.39
CA ILE A 58 2.11 8.13 -8.05
C ILE A 58 2.31 8.22 -9.56
N ASP A 59 2.08 7.12 -10.28
CA ASP A 59 2.05 7.05 -11.75
C ASP A 59 0.62 6.70 -12.18
N LYS A 60 -0.11 7.74 -12.64
CA LYS A 60 -1.55 7.66 -12.97
C LYS A 60 -1.75 7.64 -14.47
N PRO A 61 -2.52 6.69 -15.03
CA PRO A 61 -2.94 6.74 -16.42
C PRO A 61 -3.96 7.86 -16.68
N ALA A 62 -4.23 8.16 -17.94
CA ALA A 62 -5.24 9.15 -18.36
C ALA A 62 -6.68 8.62 -18.18
N LEU A 63 -7.02 8.19 -16.95
CA LEU A 63 -8.30 7.62 -16.56
C LEU A 63 -8.76 8.18 -15.22
N ASN A 64 -10.08 8.32 -15.01
CA ASN A 64 -10.65 8.72 -13.71
C ASN A 64 -11.13 7.52 -12.88
N GLU A 65 -11.35 6.37 -13.50
CA GLU A 65 -11.63 5.10 -12.83
C GLU A 65 -10.47 4.15 -13.08
N VAL A 66 -9.80 3.71 -12.02
CA VAL A 66 -8.56 2.94 -12.13
C VAL A 66 -8.52 1.77 -11.15
N ASP A 67 -7.89 0.69 -11.58
CA ASP A 67 -7.32 -0.28 -10.65
C ASP A 67 -5.99 0.27 -10.14
N VAL A 68 -5.66 0.00 -8.89
CA VAL A 68 -4.45 0.50 -8.23
C VAL A 68 -3.56 -0.65 -7.80
N LEU A 69 -2.27 -0.55 -8.08
CA LEU A 69 -1.23 -1.38 -7.49
C LEU A 69 -0.38 -0.52 -6.53
N LEU A 70 -0.57 -0.73 -5.23
CA LEU A 70 0.24 -0.09 -4.18
C LEU A 70 1.47 -0.95 -3.92
N VAL A 71 2.67 -0.40 -4.20
CA VAL A 71 3.91 -1.15 -4.15
C VAL A 71 4.86 -0.66 -3.05
N PHE A 72 5.65 -1.61 -2.52
CA PHE A 72 6.57 -1.41 -1.42
C PHE A 72 7.98 -1.86 -1.79
N HIS A 73 8.97 -0.97 -1.59
CA HIS A 73 10.37 -1.24 -1.91
C HIS A 73 11.03 -2.19 -0.90
N GLY A 74 12.18 -2.75 -1.27
CA GLY A 74 13.02 -3.53 -0.37
C GLY A 74 13.76 -2.65 0.65
N THR A 75 14.64 -3.27 1.44
CA THR A 75 15.45 -2.56 2.44
C THR A 75 16.35 -1.51 1.78
N VAL A 76 16.39 -0.31 2.35
CA VAL A 76 17.39 0.73 2.09
C VAL A 76 18.19 0.98 3.37
N MET A 77 19.45 1.35 3.22
CA MET A 77 20.32 1.56 4.40
C MET A 77 20.08 2.92 5.06
N TYR A 78 19.80 3.94 4.25
CA TYR A 78 19.68 5.33 4.69
C TYR A 78 18.43 5.97 4.08
N ASP A 79 17.79 6.85 4.83
CA ASP A 79 16.52 7.48 4.43
C ASP A 79 16.65 8.38 3.19
N ASN A 80 17.84 8.90 2.89
CA ASN A 80 18.09 9.64 1.64
C ASN A 80 17.95 8.79 0.36
N GLY A 81 17.98 7.45 0.47
CA GLY A 81 17.75 6.51 -0.63
C GLY A 81 16.29 6.11 -0.85
N ILE A 82 15.39 6.44 0.08
CA ILE A 82 14.01 5.95 0.09
C ILE A 82 13.24 6.37 -1.17
N MET A 83 13.35 7.64 -1.57
CA MET A 83 12.63 8.14 -2.74
C MET A 83 13.13 7.47 -4.03
N THR A 84 14.44 7.22 -4.13
CA THR A 84 15.02 6.47 -5.26
C THR A 84 14.52 5.03 -5.26
N ALA A 85 14.47 4.38 -4.10
CA ALA A 85 13.96 3.02 -3.97
C ALA A 85 12.47 2.93 -4.34
N ALA A 86 11.65 3.90 -3.92
CA ALA A 86 10.24 3.97 -4.26
C ALA A 86 10.03 4.13 -5.78
N ASN A 87 10.78 5.03 -6.43
CA ASN A 87 10.72 5.20 -7.89
C ASN A 87 11.15 3.94 -8.64
N THR A 88 12.29 3.35 -8.25
CA THR A 88 12.81 2.12 -8.87
C THR A 88 11.82 0.97 -8.72
N THR A 89 11.19 0.84 -7.56
CA THR A 89 10.19 -0.22 -7.32
C THR A 89 8.96 -0.02 -8.19
N LEU A 90 8.47 1.22 -8.29
CA LEU A 90 7.36 1.55 -9.19
C LEU A 90 7.69 1.14 -10.63
N ASP A 91 8.88 1.52 -11.12
CA ASP A 91 9.30 1.21 -12.50
C ASP A 91 9.44 -0.30 -12.73
N LYS A 92 9.98 -1.05 -11.76
CA LYS A 92 10.06 -2.52 -11.84
C LYS A 92 8.69 -3.16 -11.95
N PHE A 93 7.74 -2.79 -11.08
CA PHE A 93 6.38 -3.32 -11.17
C PHE A 93 5.67 -2.88 -12.46
N LYS A 94 5.83 -1.63 -12.89
CA LYS A 94 5.29 -1.14 -14.16
C LYS A 94 5.82 -1.93 -15.36
N SER A 95 7.10 -2.28 -15.34
CA SER A 95 7.75 -3.00 -16.44
C SER A 95 7.28 -4.44 -16.63
N ILE A 96 6.69 -5.06 -15.60
CA ILE A 96 6.21 -6.44 -15.66
C ILE A 96 4.70 -6.56 -15.84
N LEU A 97 3.96 -5.46 -15.67
CA LEU A 97 2.52 -5.42 -15.96
C LEU A 97 2.29 -5.50 -17.48
N ASP A 98 1.35 -6.34 -17.88
CA ASP A 98 0.92 -6.49 -19.28
C ASP A 98 -0.27 -5.58 -19.64
N ARG A 99 -0.59 -4.60 -18.77
CA ARG A 99 -1.64 -3.60 -18.96
C ARG A 99 -1.14 -2.20 -18.56
N THR A 100 -1.69 -1.16 -19.19
CA THR A 100 -1.26 0.25 -19.02
C THR A 100 -2.30 1.14 -18.36
N ASP A 101 -3.44 0.58 -17.99
CA ASP A 101 -4.60 1.28 -17.41
C ASP A 101 -4.64 1.22 -15.87
N MET A 102 -3.64 0.62 -15.23
CA MET A 102 -3.47 0.64 -13.77
C MET A 102 -2.73 1.89 -13.29
N MET A 103 -3.20 2.48 -12.21
CA MET A 103 -2.40 3.41 -11.42
C MET A 103 -1.44 2.64 -10.52
N ILE A 104 -0.16 3.02 -10.54
CA ILE A 104 0.84 2.44 -9.65
C ILE A 104 1.24 3.49 -8.63
N VAL A 105 1.20 3.12 -7.36
CA VAL A 105 1.58 3.99 -6.24
C VAL A 105 2.68 3.30 -5.45
N SER A 106 3.84 3.93 -5.30
CA SER A 106 4.95 3.41 -4.51
C SER A 106 5.10 4.19 -3.21
N VAL A 107 5.23 3.49 -2.11
CA VAL A 107 5.34 4.07 -0.76
C VAL A 107 6.80 4.30 -0.41
N ALA A 108 7.14 5.55 -0.08
CA ALA A 108 8.47 5.93 0.40
C ALA A 108 8.46 5.95 1.94
N TYR A 109 8.64 4.80 2.56
CA TYR A 109 8.57 4.64 4.01
C TYR A 109 9.95 4.66 4.68
N PRO A 110 10.11 5.28 5.88
CA PRO A 110 11.39 5.44 6.56
C PRO A 110 11.92 4.11 7.10
N GLN A 111 13.26 4.00 7.21
CA GLN A 111 13.93 2.81 7.72
C GLN A 111 15.08 3.12 8.70
N GLU A 112 15.76 4.26 8.55
CA GLU A 112 17.00 4.52 9.25
C GLU A 112 16.86 4.59 10.78
N ASN A 113 15.82 5.25 11.28
CA ASN A 113 15.56 5.43 12.70
C ASN A 113 14.34 4.66 13.20
N VAL A 114 13.92 3.64 12.47
CA VAL A 114 12.74 2.83 12.80
C VAL A 114 13.19 1.40 13.06
N LEU A 115 12.63 0.76 14.09
CA LEU A 115 12.83 -0.68 14.27
C LEU A 115 12.15 -1.44 13.13
N PHE A 116 12.77 -2.53 12.69
CA PHE A 116 12.24 -3.35 11.63
C PHE A 116 10.77 -3.72 11.89
N GLY A 117 9.93 -3.46 10.90
CA GLY A 117 8.50 -3.75 10.93
C GLY A 117 7.62 -2.68 11.60
N ASP A 118 8.19 -1.68 12.31
CA ASP A 118 7.38 -0.61 12.91
C ASP A 118 6.93 0.43 11.88
N ASN A 119 7.62 0.51 10.75
CA ASN A 119 7.22 1.29 9.58
C ASN A 119 5.97 0.75 8.84
N ILE A 120 5.35 -0.30 9.35
CA ILE A 120 4.05 -0.79 8.85
C ILE A 120 2.98 0.31 8.89
N VAL A 121 3.08 1.25 9.86
CA VAL A 121 2.11 2.34 10.02
C VAL A 121 2.10 3.29 8.82
N GLN A 122 3.25 3.53 8.15
CA GLN A 122 3.30 4.32 6.92
C GLN A 122 2.68 3.56 5.75
N GLY A 123 2.90 2.25 5.67
CA GLY A 123 2.25 1.39 4.68
C GLY A 123 0.74 1.35 4.85
N GLU A 124 0.28 1.24 6.09
CA GLU A 124 -1.15 1.27 6.42
C GLU A 124 -1.77 2.63 6.11
N ALA A 125 -1.09 3.73 6.45
CA ALA A 125 -1.55 5.09 6.16
C ALA A 125 -1.73 5.30 4.63
N ALA A 126 -0.78 4.84 3.81
CA ALA A 126 -0.86 4.90 2.35
C ALA A 126 -2.04 4.08 1.81
N LEU A 127 -2.23 2.85 2.30
CA LEU A 127 -3.34 1.98 1.92
C LEU A 127 -4.70 2.60 2.25
N LEU A 128 -4.86 3.08 3.48
CA LEU A 128 -6.13 3.67 3.94
C LEU A 128 -6.40 5.03 3.30
N TRP A 129 -5.36 5.81 3.01
CA TRP A 129 -5.51 7.04 2.24
C TRP A 129 -6.02 6.75 0.81
N LEU A 130 -5.49 5.74 0.12
CA LEU A 130 -6.00 5.33 -1.18
C LEU A 130 -7.47 4.91 -1.12
N LYS A 131 -7.87 4.15 -0.10
CA LYS A 131 -9.26 3.71 0.08
C LYS A 131 -10.22 4.86 0.37
N ASN A 132 -9.79 5.86 1.13
CA ASN A 132 -10.72 6.82 1.74
C ASN A 132 -10.57 8.26 1.23
N LYS A 133 -9.44 8.62 0.61
CA LYS A 133 -9.11 10.01 0.23
C LYS A 133 -8.73 10.18 -1.24
N ALA A 134 -8.32 9.13 -1.94
CA ALA A 134 -7.85 9.26 -3.33
C ALA A 134 -8.92 9.86 -4.26
N ASN A 135 -10.19 9.55 -4.05
CA ASN A 135 -11.28 10.17 -4.82
C ASN A 135 -11.28 11.69 -4.66
N GLN A 136 -11.25 12.18 -3.43
CA GLN A 136 -11.28 13.61 -3.14
C GLN A 136 -9.98 14.33 -3.55
N GLU A 137 -8.83 13.70 -3.36
CA GLU A 137 -7.53 14.36 -3.52
C GLU A 137 -6.88 14.18 -4.90
N LEU A 138 -7.27 13.14 -5.65
CA LEU A 138 -6.76 12.87 -7.00
C LEU A 138 -7.86 12.90 -8.08
N GLY A 139 -9.13 13.08 -7.70
CA GLY A 139 -10.26 13.07 -8.64
C GLY A 139 -10.45 11.70 -9.33
N ILE A 140 -10.15 10.59 -8.63
CA ILE A 140 -10.23 9.23 -9.18
C ILE A 140 -11.18 8.34 -8.39
N THR A 141 -11.75 7.35 -9.06
CA THR A 141 -12.44 6.23 -8.43
C THR A 141 -11.52 4.99 -8.46
N VAL A 142 -11.13 4.50 -7.30
CA VAL A 142 -10.39 3.24 -7.16
C VAL A 142 -11.37 2.08 -7.28
N LYS A 143 -11.24 1.27 -8.34
CA LYS A 143 -12.10 0.09 -8.58
C LYS A 143 -11.59 -1.13 -7.84
N LYS A 144 -10.33 -1.46 -8.06
CA LYS A 144 -9.62 -2.57 -7.41
C LYS A 144 -8.33 -2.04 -6.81
N LEU A 145 -7.94 -2.62 -5.68
CA LEU A 145 -6.71 -2.26 -4.99
C LEU A 145 -5.89 -3.51 -4.68
N PHE A 146 -4.71 -3.58 -5.28
CA PHE A 146 -3.73 -4.64 -5.10
C PHE A 146 -2.53 -4.13 -4.30
N LEU A 147 -1.87 -5.02 -3.56
CA LEU A 147 -0.60 -4.74 -2.91
C LEU A 147 0.52 -5.54 -3.60
N GLY A 148 1.66 -4.92 -3.83
CA GLY A 148 2.84 -5.56 -4.38
C GLY A 148 4.08 -5.21 -3.56
N GLY A 149 4.96 -6.18 -3.27
CA GLY A 149 6.16 -5.87 -2.51
C GLY A 149 7.31 -6.84 -2.79
N HIS A 150 8.53 -6.31 -2.69
CA HIS A 150 9.76 -7.08 -2.88
C HIS A 150 10.60 -7.04 -1.61
N SER A 151 11.14 -8.19 -1.19
CA SER A 151 12.02 -8.28 -0.02
C SER A 151 11.30 -7.76 1.26
N GLN A 152 11.79 -6.71 1.91
CA GLN A 152 11.08 -6.04 3.00
C GLN A 152 9.71 -5.51 2.56
N GLY A 153 9.56 -5.06 1.30
CA GLY A 153 8.25 -4.72 0.74
C GLY A 153 7.30 -5.92 0.70
N GLY A 154 7.81 -7.11 0.39
CA GLY A 154 7.08 -8.37 0.48
C GLY A 154 6.62 -8.69 1.92
N TYR A 155 7.49 -8.44 2.90
CA TYR A 155 7.12 -8.50 4.32
C TYR A 155 5.98 -7.50 4.65
N MET A 156 6.09 -6.26 4.18
CA MET A 156 5.09 -5.21 4.43
C MET A 156 3.72 -5.60 3.89
N VAL A 157 3.62 -6.05 2.63
CA VAL A 157 2.33 -6.41 2.02
C VAL A 157 1.72 -7.66 2.65
N THR A 158 2.55 -8.63 3.07
CA THR A 158 2.07 -9.83 3.79
C THR A 158 1.46 -9.43 5.14
N ARG A 159 2.10 -8.54 5.90
CA ARG A 159 1.54 -8.01 7.16
C ARG A 159 0.28 -7.20 6.93
N LEU A 160 0.26 -6.29 5.95
CA LEU A 160 -0.95 -5.52 5.62
C LEU A 160 -2.12 -6.43 5.25
N ASN A 161 -1.86 -7.59 4.63
CA ASN A 161 -2.89 -8.57 4.32
C ASN A 161 -3.52 -9.22 5.57
N THR A 162 -2.81 -9.29 6.69
CA THR A 162 -3.42 -9.74 7.96
C THR A 162 -4.29 -8.66 8.60
N MET A 163 -4.11 -7.40 8.20
CA MET A 163 -4.80 -6.24 8.78
C MET A 163 -6.00 -5.79 7.93
N HIS A 164 -5.84 -5.77 6.60
CA HIS A 164 -6.81 -5.17 5.68
C HIS A 164 -7.11 -6.05 4.48
N GLN A 165 -8.38 -6.11 4.10
CA GLN A 165 -8.80 -6.73 2.85
C GLN A 165 -8.49 -5.82 1.65
N THR A 166 -7.98 -6.43 0.56
CA THR A 166 -7.73 -5.80 -0.76
C THR A 166 -8.22 -6.75 -1.85
N ASN A 167 -7.99 -6.44 -3.12
CA ASN A 167 -8.34 -7.35 -4.22
C ASN A 167 -7.32 -8.46 -4.43
N GLY A 168 -6.11 -8.30 -3.94
CA GLY A 168 -5.07 -9.32 -3.99
C GLY A 168 -3.72 -8.77 -3.53
N VAL A 169 -2.83 -9.66 -3.14
CA VAL A 169 -1.51 -9.32 -2.61
C VAL A 169 -0.43 -10.12 -3.32
N ILE A 170 0.67 -9.49 -3.69
CA ILE A 170 1.82 -10.13 -4.33
C ILE A 170 3.07 -9.86 -3.50
N ALA A 171 3.68 -10.91 -2.97
CA ALA A 171 4.88 -10.87 -2.15
C ALA A 171 6.04 -11.60 -2.83
N ASN A 172 7.02 -10.84 -3.34
CA ASN A 172 8.22 -11.39 -3.95
C ASN A 172 9.37 -11.46 -2.95
N ALA A 173 9.91 -12.66 -2.76
CA ALA A 173 11.00 -12.96 -1.83
C ALA A 173 10.80 -12.26 -0.46
N PRO A 174 9.62 -12.44 0.19
CA PRO A 174 9.25 -11.66 1.37
C PRO A 174 10.18 -11.98 2.54
N GLY A 175 10.67 -10.96 3.21
CA GLY A 175 11.57 -11.20 4.35
C GLY A 175 11.90 -9.97 5.17
N PRO A 176 12.51 -10.21 6.35
CA PRO A 176 13.05 -11.48 6.86
C PRO A 176 11.95 -12.42 7.37
N LEU A 177 12.07 -13.69 6.96
CA LEU A 177 11.15 -14.73 7.39
C LEU A 177 11.29 -15.04 8.89
N ASN A 178 12.54 -15.15 9.36
CA ASN A 178 12.89 -15.54 10.73
C ASN A 178 14.03 -14.67 11.26
N LEU A 179 13.68 -13.67 12.05
CA LEU A 179 14.66 -12.75 12.66
C LEU A 179 15.43 -13.40 13.81
N ILE A 180 14.88 -14.39 14.50
CA ILE A 180 15.64 -15.14 15.53
C ILE A 180 16.84 -15.80 14.86
N TYR A 181 16.59 -16.61 13.83
CA TYR A 181 17.65 -17.33 13.10
C TYR A 181 18.66 -16.37 12.47
N ARG A 182 18.18 -15.35 11.76
CA ARG A 182 19.06 -14.36 11.13
C ARG A 182 19.97 -13.66 12.13
N CYS A 183 19.39 -13.07 13.17
CA CYS A 183 20.16 -12.27 14.11
C CYS A 183 21.06 -13.14 15.01
N GLN A 184 20.70 -14.40 15.23
CA GLN A 184 21.57 -15.37 15.90
C GLN A 184 22.83 -15.70 15.08
N LEU A 185 22.70 -15.85 13.74
CA LEU A 185 23.86 -16.02 12.86
C LEU A 185 24.79 -14.79 12.90
N GLU A 186 24.24 -13.57 12.94
CA GLU A 186 24.99 -12.32 13.08
C GLU A 186 25.68 -12.25 14.47
N GLU A 187 24.97 -12.58 15.54
CA GLU A 187 25.50 -12.60 16.92
C GLU A 187 26.67 -13.58 17.09
N ASN A 188 26.62 -14.70 16.38
CA ASN A 188 27.67 -15.75 16.38
C ASN A 188 28.81 -15.46 15.37
N GLY A 189 28.77 -14.35 14.63
CA GLY A 189 29.77 -13.99 13.63
C GLY A 189 29.77 -14.90 12.38
N GLN A 190 28.69 -15.64 12.14
CA GLN A 190 28.55 -16.55 11.01
C GLN A 190 28.18 -15.83 9.71
N ILE A 191 27.56 -14.66 9.82
CA ILE A 191 27.26 -13.74 8.73
C ILE A 191 27.57 -12.29 9.14
N GLN A 192 27.69 -11.41 8.16
CA GLN A 192 27.94 -9.98 8.40
C GLN A 192 26.78 -9.34 9.19
N SER A 193 27.12 -8.50 10.16
CA SER A 193 26.16 -7.74 10.95
C SER A 193 25.36 -6.76 10.08
N SER A 194 24.06 -6.69 10.34
CA SER A 194 23.14 -5.78 9.69
C SER A 194 22.63 -4.69 10.65
N ALA A 195 22.24 -3.55 10.10
CA ALA A 195 21.59 -2.50 10.87
C ALA A 195 20.30 -2.99 11.55
N VAL A 196 19.57 -3.92 10.95
CA VAL A 196 18.34 -4.50 11.49
C VAL A 196 18.62 -5.23 12.81
N CYS A 197 19.50 -6.23 12.78
CA CYS A 197 19.80 -7.02 13.98
C CYS A 197 20.52 -6.22 15.04
N THR A 198 21.43 -5.30 14.64
CA THR A 198 22.09 -4.38 15.57
C THR A 198 21.10 -3.53 16.34
N LYS A 199 20.11 -2.91 15.67
CA LYS A 199 19.07 -2.11 16.32
C LYS A 199 18.19 -2.95 17.24
N LEU A 200 17.76 -4.14 16.78
CA LEU A 200 16.95 -5.05 17.60
C LEU A 200 17.71 -5.47 18.86
N LYS A 201 19.01 -5.81 18.74
CA LYS A 201 19.86 -6.16 19.86
C LYS A 201 20.02 -5.02 20.86
N ASN A 202 20.18 -3.79 20.39
CA ASN A 202 20.30 -2.62 21.26
C ASN A 202 19.04 -2.35 22.07
N VAL A 203 17.86 -2.68 21.52
CA VAL A 203 16.56 -2.44 22.18
C VAL A 203 16.11 -3.63 23.04
N TYR A 204 16.31 -4.85 22.56
CA TYR A 204 15.72 -6.06 23.16
C TYR A 204 16.74 -7.01 23.81
N GLY A 205 18.04 -6.76 23.65
CA GLY A 205 19.09 -7.71 24.01
C GLY A 205 19.31 -8.76 22.91
N THR A 206 20.04 -9.83 23.24
CA THR A 206 20.36 -10.90 22.28
C THR A 206 19.14 -11.76 21.93
N THR A 207 19.24 -12.50 20.82
CA THR A 207 18.22 -13.47 20.43
C THR A 207 18.01 -14.55 21.49
N THR A 208 19.05 -14.91 22.24
CA THR A 208 18.98 -15.88 23.34
C THR A 208 18.27 -15.32 24.55
N SER A 209 18.51 -14.04 24.89
CA SER A 209 17.89 -13.40 26.07
C SER A 209 16.41 -13.04 25.84
N ASN A 210 16.01 -12.72 24.62
CA ASN A 210 14.64 -12.29 24.30
C ASN A 210 14.18 -12.77 22.91
N PRO A 211 14.08 -14.09 22.67
CA PRO A 211 13.73 -14.63 21.35
C PRO A 211 12.34 -14.17 20.89
N ASN A 212 11.41 -13.96 21.83
CA ASN A 212 10.04 -13.56 21.49
C ASN A 212 9.98 -12.17 20.82
N ALA A 213 10.81 -11.21 21.23
CA ALA A 213 10.84 -9.88 20.61
C ALA A 213 11.24 -9.94 19.11
N TYR A 214 12.16 -10.85 18.77
CA TYR A 214 12.55 -11.11 17.37
C TYR A 214 11.48 -11.87 16.60
N PHE A 215 10.85 -12.87 17.24
CA PHE A 215 9.75 -13.60 16.62
C PHE A 215 8.58 -12.68 16.26
N GLN A 216 8.18 -11.78 17.15
CA GLN A 216 7.10 -10.81 16.91
C GLN A 216 7.34 -9.89 15.70
N LYS A 217 8.58 -9.76 15.25
CA LYS A 217 8.97 -9.00 14.06
C LYS A 217 9.33 -9.88 12.85
N SER A 218 9.33 -11.20 13.00
CA SER A 218 9.55 -12.17 11.92
C SER A 218 8.30 -12.35 11.08
N LEU A 219 8.45 -12.60 9.77
CA LEU A 219 7.29 -12.87 8.92
C LEU A 219 6.57 -14.17 9.32
N LEU A 220 7.28 -15.15 9.89
CA LEU A 220 6.68 -16.36 10.48
C LEU A 220 5.57 -16.05 11.50
N ASN A 221 5.66 -14.95 12.24
CA ASN A 221 4.59 -14.52 13.16
C ASN A 221 3.33 -14.03 12.43
N PHE A 222 3.40 -13.80 11.11
CA PHE A 222 2.33 -13.27 10.28
C PHE A 222 1.96 -14.25 9.13
N SER A 223 2.13 -15.55 9.36
CA SER A 223 1.82 -16.62 8.39
C SER A 223 0.35 -17.01 8.34
N ASN A 224 -0.53 -16.33 9.10
CA ASN A 224 -1.95 -16.64 9.18
C ASN A 224 -2.82 -15.38 9.19
N GLY A 225 -4.15 -15.56 9.02
CA GLY A 225 -5.13 -14.48 9.09
C GLY A 225 -5.16 -13.59 7.84
N PHE A 226 -4.76 -14.08 6.68
CA PHE A 226 -4.80 -13.33 5.41
C PHE A 226 -6.23 -13.02 5.00
N LYS A 227 -6.52 -11.74 4.76
CA LYS A 227 -7.85 -11.22 4.42
C LYS A 227 -8.11 -11.16 2.91
N SER A 228 -7.07 -11.35 2.10
CA SER A 228 -7.13 -11.37 0.64
C SER A 228 -6.27 -12.50 0.11
N ASP A 229 -6.58 -12.95 -1.09
CA ASP A 229 -5.75 -13.90 -1.82
C ASP A 229 -4.33 -13.35 -1.97
N ILE A 230 -3.33 -14.22 -1.86
CA ILE A 230 -1.93 -13.83 -1.91
C ILE A 230 -1.11 -14.73 -2.83
N LEU A 231 -0.30 -14.10 -3.68
CA LEU A 231 0.70 -14.75 -4.53
C LEU A 231 2.09 -14.53 -3.91
N PHE A 232 2.73 -15.61 -3.50
CA PHE A 232 4.13 -15.62 -3.11
C PHE A 232 5.01 -16.04 -4.29
N VAL A 233 6.05 -15.26 -4.57
CA VAL A 233 7.09 -15.62 -5.56
C VAL A 233 8.41 -15.74 -4.83
N GLN A 234 9.10 -16.91 -4.97
CA GLN A 234 10.38 -17.17 -4.33
C GLN A 234 11.37 -17.81 -5.30
N GLY A 235 12.53 -17.21 -5.44
CA GLY A 235 13.66 -17.83 -6.14
C GLY A 235 14.32 -18.89 -5.26
N LEU A 236 14.54 -20.09 -5.79
CA LEU A 236 15.15 -21.20 -5.04
C LEU A 236 16.69 -21.17 -5.04
N ASN A 237 17.29 -20.12 -5.63
CA ASN A 237 18.72 -19.80 -5.52
C ASN A 237 18.94 -18.46 -4.77
N ASP A 238 17.97 -18.05 -3.95
CA ASP A 238 18.07 -16.88 -3.06
C ASP A 238 19.09 -17.16 -1.93
N ALA A 239 19.42 -16.12 -1.15
CA ALA A 239 20.36 -16.23 -0.04
C ALA A 239 19.96 -17.36 0.93
N PRO A 240 20.95 -18.16 1.44
CA PRO A 240 20.67 -19.28 2.34
C PRO A 240 19.84 -18.90 3.56
N ILE A 241 20.02 -17.68 4.09
CA ILE A 241 19.27 -17.16 5.23
C ILE A 241 17.77 -16.99 4.92
N GLN A 242 17.42 -16.68 3.69
CA GLN A 242 16.04 -16.62 3.20
C GLN A 242 15.48 -18.04 3.04
N LEU A 243 16.23 -18.89 2.35
CA LEU A 243 15.80 -20.24 2.01
C LEU A 243 15.68 -21.17 3.22
N TYR A 244 16.46 -20.96 4.27
CA TYR A 244 16.39 -21.76 5.50
C TYR A 244 14.98 -21.80 6.11
N SER A 245 14.31 -20.66 6.15
CA SER A 245 13.00 -20.55 6.80
C SER A 245 11.83 -20.58 5.79
N TRP A 246 12.11 -20.61 4.49
CA TRP A 246 11.07 -20.63 3.46
C TRP A 246 10.15 -21.85 3.53
N PRO A 247 10.65 -23.10 3.65
CA PRO A 247 9.78 -24.28 3.74
C PRO A 247 8.86 -24.25 4.96
N THR A 248 9.36 -23.74 6.10
CA THR A 248 8.56 -23.59 7.32
C THR A 248 7.46 -22.54 7.11
N PHE A 249 7.82 -21.37 6.58
CA PHE A 249 6.84 -20.32 6.30
C PHE A 249 5.76 -20.79 5.32
N LYS A 250 6.15 -21.44 4.22
CA LYS A 250 5.22 -21.99 3.23
C LYS A 250 4.25 -22.97 3.88
N LYS A 251 4.77 -23.92 4.67
CA LYS A 251 3.96 -24.91 5.37
C LYS A 251 2.95 -24.25 6.33
N GLU A 252 3.37 -23.26 7.13
CA GLU A 252 2.47 -22.55 8.04
C GLU A 252 1.34 -21.84 7.29
N VAL A 253 1.65 -21.25 6.13
CA VAL A 253 0.65 -20.60 5.27
C VAL A 253 -0.30 -21.63 4.64
N GLU A 254 0.22 -22.77 4.16
CA GLU A 254 -0.58 -23.83 3.52
C GLU A 254 -1.60 -24.48 4.48
N ILE A 255 -1.27 -24.58 5.78
CA ILE A 255 -2.17 -25.14 6.80
C ILE A 255 -3.10 -24.08 7.43
N CYS A 256 -3.02 -22.84 7.02
CA CYS A 256 -3.82 -21.75 7.56
C CYS A 256 -5.32 -21.95 7.26
N THR A 257 -6.13 -22.12 8.29
CA THR A 257 -7.59 -22.36 8.15
C THR A 257 -8.41 -21.09 8.12
N ASN A 258 -7.84 -19.94 8.50
CA ASN A 258 -8.49 -18.63 8.55
C ASN A 258 -7.90 -17.63 7.55
N CYS A 259 -7.25 -18.13 6.52
CA CYS A 259 -6.68 -17.34 5.41
C CYS A 259 -7.57 -17.44 4.17
N GLN A 260 -7.50 -16.40 3.32
CA GLN A 260 -7.88 -16.52 1.92
C GLN A 260 -6.85 -17.36 1.16
N ASN A 261 -7.06 -17.60 -0.15
CA ASN A 261 -6.21 -18.49 -0.93
C ASN A 261 -4.77 -17.98 -1.02
N SER A 262 -3.82 -18.92 -0.92
CA SER A 262 -2.39 -18.65 -1.07
C SER A 262 -1.83 -19.45 -2.24
N GLN A 263 -1.11 -18.77 -3.12
CA GLN A 263 -0.45 -19.37 -4.27
C GLN A 263 1.06 -19.21 -4.10
N PHE A 264 1.83 -20.24 -4.46
CA PHE A 264 3.29 -20.24 -4.39
C PHE A 264 3.87 -20.49 -5.77
N VAL A 265 4.71 -19.57 -6.23
CA VAL A 265 5.49 -19.67 -7.46
C VAL A 265 6.96 -19.72 -7.09
N GLU A 266 7.51 -20.95 -7.10
CA GLU A 266 8.91 -21.22 -6.78
C GLU A 266 9.70 -21.34 -8.09
N ILE A 267 10.74 -20.50 -8.23
CA ILE A 267 11.55 -20.41 -9.45
C ILE A 267 12.88 -21.14 -9.23
N VAL A 268 13.01 -22.32 -9.82
CA VAL A 268 14.27 -23.08 -9.80
C VAL A 268 15.38 -22.26 -10.45
N GLY A 269 16.52 -22.12 -9.76
CA GLY A 269 17.63 -21.27 -10.20
C GLY A 269 17.38 -19.77 -10.11
N GLY A 270 16.18 -19.36 -9.74
CA GLY A 270 15.84 -17.93 -9.55
C GLY A 270 16.44 -17.38 -8.27
N GLU A 271 16.85 -16.13 -8.32
CA GLU A 271 17.44 -15.39 -7.21
C GLU A 271 16.40 -14.50 -6.49
N HIS A 272 16.86 -13.59 -5.64
CA HIS A 272 16.03 -12.69 -4.84
C HIS A 272 15.06 -11.82 -5.67
N GLY A 273 15.43 -11.47 -6.92
CA GLY A 273 14.65 -10.68 -7.86
C GLY A 273 13.68 -11.45 -8.76
N SER A 274 13.42 -12.73 -8.52
CA SER A 274 12.77 -13.66 -9.45
C SER A 274 11.45 -13.19 -10.06
N LEU A 275 10.63 -12.42 -9.35
CA LEU A 275 9.40 -11.82 -9.93
C LEU A 275 9.70 -10.95 -11.16
N PHE A 276 10.79 -10.18 -11.11
CA PHE A 276 11.15 -9.21 -12.14
C PHE A 276 12.01 -9.83 -13.27
N GLU A 277 12.53 -11.00 -13.07
CA GLU A 277 13.51 -11.66 -13.97
C GLU A 277 12.90 -12.85 -14.70
N SER A 278 12.14 -13.70 -14.00
CA SER A 278 11.55 -14.91 -14.56
C SER A 278 10.31 -14.63 -15.39
N SER A 279 10.25 -15.15 -16.62
CA SER A 279 9.06 -15.10 -17.46
C SER A 279 7.87 -15.83 -16.83
N THR A 280 8.11 -16.96 -16.17
CA THR A 280 7.10 -17.73 -15.45
C THR A 280 6.49 -16.88 -14.33
N ALA A 281 7.33 -16.24 -13.51
CA ALA A 281 6.86 -15.40 -12.42
C ALA A 281 6.05 -14.20 -12.92
N LYS A 282 6.48 -13.53 -13.99
CA LYS A 282 5.74 -12.44 -14.64
C LYS A 282 4.38 -12.89 -15.18
N THR A 283 4.32 -14.08 -15.78
CA THR A 283 3.08 -14.67 -16.28
C THR A 283 2.09 -14.92 -15.15
N GLU A 284 2.52 -15.55 -14.07
CA GLU A 284 1.66 -15.83 -12.91
C GLU A 284 1.25 -14.56 -12.17
N PHE A 285 2.12 -13.55 -12.10
CA PHE A 285 1.77 -12.23 -11.58
C PHE A 285 0.62 -11.58 -12.37
N ASN A 286 0.73 -11.52 -13.71
CA ASN A 286 -0.30 -10.91 -14.54
C ASN A 286 -1.61 -11.72 -14.53
N LYS A 287 -1.51 -13.05 -14.51
CA LYS A 287 -2.68 -13.92 -14.34
C LYS A 287 -3.38 -13.67 -13.01
N PHE A 288 -2.64 -13.53 -11.91
CA PHE A 288 -3.18 -13.21 -10.59
C PHE A 288 -3.91 -11.86 -10.59
N ILE A 289 -3.29 -10.79 -11.12
CA ILE A 289 -3.93 -9.47 -11.24
C ILE A 289 -5.23 -9.53 -12.07
N LYS A 290 -5.25 -10.30 -13.17
CA LYS A 290 -6.43 -10.41 -14.04
C LYS A 290 -7.58 -11.20 -13.43
N SER A 291 -7.27 -12.19 -12.58
CA SER A 291 -8.28 -13.07 -11.98
C SER A 291 -9.01 -12.47 -10.77
N HIS A 292 -8.51 -11.39 -10.22
CA HIS A 292 -9.06 -10.68 -9.07
C HIS A 292 -9.53 -9.28 -9.45
#